data_a96b28996ea6351a93cab7b28ba7f32a
#
_entry.id   a96b28996ea6351a93cab7b28ba7f32a
#
_cell.length_a   1.000
_cell.length_b   1.000
_cell.length_c   1.000
_cell.angle_alpha   90.00
_cell.angle_beta   90.00
_cell.angle_gamma   90.00
#
_symmetry.space_group_name_H-M   'P 1'
#
loop_
_entity.id
_entity.type
_entity.pdbx_description
1 polymer ?
#
loop_
_entity_poly.entity_id
_entity_poly.type
_entity_poly.pdbx_seq_one_letter_code
_entity_poly.pdbx_strand_id
1 'polypeptide(L)'
;MAKVVPHKNAWVALAVTRIALGFVFLWAFFDKLFGLGFATKPAAAWVSGGSPTSGFLKFGVNEHSPLYDFFVGLAGNAWVDWLFMLGLLGIGVALVLGIGVRLAAFAGTVLLFMMWAALVPLENNPLIDDHIIYAMVLWVVAFGRRELSLASWWLKQPSVKKQPWLW
;
A
#
# COMPACT_ATOMS: atom_id res chain seq x y z
N MET A 1 33.67 -1.37 -21.53
CA MET A 1 32.52 -1.01 -20.69
C MET A 1 31.35 -0.64 -21.60
N ALA A 2 30.25 -1.40 -21.56
CA ALA A 2 29.07 -1.07 -22.34
C ALA A 2 28.46 0.25 -21.81
N LYS A 3 28.25 1.23 -22.70
CA LYS A 3 27.55 2.47 -22.37
C LYS A 3 26.11 2.10 -22.00
N VAL A 4 25.72 2.27 -20.73
CA VAL A 4 24.32 2.15 -20.28
C VAL A 4 23.57 3.31 -20.91
N VAL A 5 22.83 3.05 -21.98
CA VAL A 5 21.94 4.04 -22.62
C VAL A 5 20.76 4.27 -21.66
N PRO A 6 20.51 5.50 -21.20
CA PRO A 6 19.39 5.77 -20.32
C PRO A 6 18.07 5.60 -21.13
N HIS A 7 17.38 4.50 -20.91
CA HIS A 7 16.09 4.25 -21.53
C HIS A 7 15.00 5.12 -20.89
N LYS A 8 14.75 6.30 -21.45
CA LYS A 8 13.68 7.21 -21.00
C LYS A 8 12.34 6.50 -20.81
N ASN A 9 12.03 5.59 -21.73
CA ASN A 9 10.79 4.82 -21.71
C ASN A 9 10.67 3.92 -20.46
N ALA A 10 11.76 3.36 -19.97
CA ALA A 10 11.75 2.55 -18.74
C ALA A 10 11.37 3.39 -17.50
N TRP A 11 11.86 4.62 -17.41
CA TRP A 11 11.52 5.52 -16.31
C TRP A 11 10.07 6.00 -16.37
N VAL A 12 9.54 6.24 -17.56
CA VAL A 12 8.12 6.54 -17.75
C VAL A 12 7.26 5.32 -17.36
N ALA A 13 7.64 4.11 -17.78
CA ALA A 13 6.94 2.88 -17.40
C ALA A 13 6.91 2.71 -15.86
N LEU A 14 8.03 2.93 -15.17
CA LEU A 14 8.09 2.89 -13.70
C LEU A 14 7.21 3.98 -13.06
N ALA A 15 7.14 5.17 -13.64
CA ALA A 15 6.25 6.22 -13.15
C ALA A 15 4.77 5.84 -13.30
N VAL A 16 4.39 5.23 -14.43
CA VAL A 16 3.04 4.70 -14.66
C VAL A 16 2.73 3.57 -13.67
N THR A 17 3.67 2.64 -13.45
CA THR A 17 3.53 1.56 -12.46
C THR A 17 3.32 2.12 -11.05
N ARG A 18 4.07 3.16 -10.68
CA ARG A 18 3.91 3.85 -9.39
C ARG A 18 2.51 4.44 -9.24
N ILE A 19 2.03 5.15 -10.25
CA ILE A 19 0.69 5.76 -10.25
C ILE A 19 -0.39 4.68 -10.19
N ALA A 20 -0.26 3.61 -10.97
CA ALA A 20 -1.20 2.49 -10.97
C ALA A 20 -1.25 1.81 -9.59
N LEU A 21 -0.08 1.55 -8.98
CA LEU A 21 -0.03 0.98 -7.64
C LEU A 21 -0.62 1.93 -6.60
N GLY A 22 -0.37 3.24 -6.71
CA GLY A 22 -1.00 4.25 -5.86
C GLY A 22 -2.53 4.26 -6.00
N PHE A 23 -3.03 4.06 -7.22
CA PHE A 23 -4.47 3.92 -7.47
C PHE A 23 -5.06 2.67 -6.79
N VAL A 24 -4.35 1.54 -6.76
CA VAL A 24 -4.80 0.34 -6.03
C VAL A 24 -5.06 0.65 -4.55
N PHE A 25 -4.14 1.34 -3.87
CA PHE A 25 -4.33 1.74 -2.48
C PHE A 25 -5.47 2.75 -2.30
N LEU A 26 -5.55 3.77 -3.16
CA LEU A 26 -6.64 4.75 -3.11
C LEU A 26 -8.00 4.12 -3.40
N TRP A 27 -8.06 3.20 -4.36
CA TRP A 27 -9.29 2.49 -4.67
C TRP A 27 -9.77 1.68 -3.46
N ALA A 28 -8.87 0.93 -2.83
CA ALA A 28 -9.17 0.18 -1.62
C ALA A 28 -9.67 1.10 -0.50
N PHE A 29 -9.05 2.29 -0.35
CA PHE A 29 -9.52 3.31 0.61
C PHE A 29 -10.94 3.77 0.31
N PHE A 30 -11.22 4.19 -0.94
CA PHE A 30 -12.54 4.72 -1.30
C PHE A 30 -13.64 3.65 -1.27
N ASP A 31 -13.34 2.43 -1.71
CA ASP A 31 -14.29 1.33 -1.64
C ASP A 31 -14.67 1.02 -0.18
N LYS A 32 -13.70 0.99 0.73
CA LYS A 32 -13.97 0.77 2.16
C LYS A 32 -14.67 1.98 2.82
N LEU A 33 -14.31 3.17 2.41
CA LEU A 33 -14.91 4.40 2.94
C LEU A 33 -16.39 4.52 2.59
N PHE A 34 -16.73 4.33 1.32
CA PHE A 34 -18.07 4.58 0.78
C PHE A 34 -18.90 3.34 0.48
N GLY A 35 -18.31 2.15 0.54
CA GLY A 35 -19.01 0.91 0.20
C GLY A 35 -19.43 0.84 -1.27
N LEU A 36 -18.45 0.97 -2.18
CA LEU A 36 -18.70 1.07 -3.63
C LEU A 36 -19.15 -0.26 -4.27
N GLY A 37 -19.25 -1.33 -3.50
CA GLY A 37 -19.78 -2.61 -3.95
C GLY A 37 -18.76 -3.55 -4.56
N PHE A 38 -17.47 -3.26 -4.47
CA PHE A 38 -16.40 -4.17 -4.88
C PHE A 38 -16.02 -5.10 -3.71
N ALA A 39 -15.02 -4.73 -2.92
CA ALA A 39 -14.68 -5.49 -1.71
C ALA A 39 -15.56 -5.11 -0.51
N THR A 40 -16.24 -3.97 -0.55
CA THR A 40 -17.05 -3.47 0.56
C THR A 40 -18.46 -3.11 0.08
N LYS A 41 -19.45 -3.79 0.67
CA LYS A 41 -20.88 -3.48 0.40
C LYS A 41 -21.28 -2.16 1.02
N PRO A 42 -22.29 -1.42 0.47
CA PRO A 42 -22.76 -0.13 1.02
C PRO A 42 -23.10 -0.17 2.52
N ALA A 43 -23.73 -1.24 2.99
CA ALA A 43 -24.09 -1.40 4.39
C ALA A 43 -22.90 -1.61 5.32
N ALA A 44 -21.73 -2.00 4.79
CA ALA A 44 -20.48 -2.20 5.52
C ALA A 44 -19.50 -1.04 5.36
N ALA A 45 -19.91 0.04 4.71
CA ALA A 45 -19.07 1.24 4.50
C ALA A 45 -18.64 1.86 5.83
N TRP A 46 -17.42 2.36 5.88
CA TRP A 46 -16.90 3.02 7.08
C TRP A 46 -17.73 4.24 7.48
N VAL A 47 -18.15 5.05 6.51
CA VAL A 47 -19.06 6.20 6.75
C VAL A 47 -20.45 5.80 7.29
N SER A 48 -20.84 4.54 7.10
CA SER A 48 -22.09 3.97 7.63
C SER A 48 -21.90 3.26 8.99
N GLY A 49 -20.73 3.40 9.62
CA GLY A 49 -20.40 2.75 10.89
C GLY A 49 -19.84 1.33 10.76
N GLY A 50 -19.54 0.87 9.55
CA GLY A 50 -18.86 -0.42 9.32
C GLY A 50 -17.39 -0.37 9.75
N SER A 51 -16.77 -1.55 9.88
CA SER A 51 -15.33 -1.67 10.15
C SER A 51 -14.59 -2.10 8.87
N PRO A 52 -13.69 -1.27 8.33
CA PRO A 52 -12.92 -1.55 7.12
C PRO A 52 -12.07 -2.81 7.18
N THR A 53 -11.65 -3.22 8.37
CA THR A 53 -10.75 -4.35 8.58
C THR A 53 -11.45 -5.63 9.02
N SER A 54 -12.63 -5.54 9.65
CA SER A 54 -13.30 -6.69 10.27
C SER A 54 -13.60 -7.83 9.28
N GLY A 55 -13.94 -7.52 8.04
CA GLY A 55 -14.22 -8.55 7.03
C GLY A 55 -13.01 -9.44 6.76
N PHE A 56 -11.85 -8.82 6.53
CA PHE A 56 -10.61 -9.54 6.31
C PHE A 56 -10.14 -10.26 7.59
N LEU A 57 -10.13 -9.57 8.73
CA LEU A 57 -9.62 -10.14 9.98
C LEU A 57 -10.46 -11.32 10.51
N LYS A 58 -11.76 -11.37 10.21
CA LYS A 58 -12.63 -12.48 10.65
C LYS A 58 -12.73 -13.62 9.65
N PHE A 59 -12.67 -13.33 8.36
CA PHE A 59 -13.01 -14.30 7.31
C PHE A 59 -11.93 -14.49 6.25
N GLY A 60 -10.91 -13.61 6.21
CA GLY A 60 -9.83 -13.69 5.24
C GLY A 60 -8.52 -14.24 5.83
N VAL A 61 -8.37 -14.29 7.16
CA VAL A 61 -7.19 -14.87 7.80
C VAL A 61 -7.23 -16.39 7.66
N ASN A 62 -6.10 -16.99 7.26
CA ASN A 62 -6.00 -18.43 7.14
C ASN A 62 -6.11 -19.09 8.53
N GLU A 63 -7.06 -20.02 8.71
CA GLU A 63 -7.30 -20.72 9.97
C GLU A 63 -6.11 -21.55 10.45
N HIS A 64 -5.21 -21.93 9.55
CA HIS A 64 -3.96 -22.64 9.87
C HIS A 64 -2.77 -21.68 10.10
N SER A 65 -3.00 -20.36 10.06
CA SER A 65 -1.95 -19.38 10.31
C SER A 65 -1.45 -19.47 11.75
N PRO A 66 -0.13 -19.49 11.97
CA PRO A 66 0.44 -19.39 13.32
C PRO A 66 0.04 -18.11 14.06
N LEU A 67 -0.42 -17.08 13.32
CA LEU A 67 -0.85 -15.78 13.82
C LEU A 67 -2.37 -15.59 13.77
N TYR A 68 -3.14 -16.67 13.59
CA TYR A 68 -4.60 -16.61 13.46
C TYR A 68 -5.26 -15.85 14.62
N ASP A 69 -5.03 -16.29 15.86
CA ASP A 69 -5.63 -15.68 17.06
C ASP A 69 -5.24 -14.21 17.21
N PHE A 70 -4.00 -13.85 16.87
CA PHE A 70 -3.53 -12.47 16.90
C PHE A 70 -4.34 -11.60 15.92
N PHE A 71 -4.47 -12.01 14.66
CA PHE A 71 -5.18 -11.23 13.64
C PHE A 71 -6.68 -11.17 13.91
N VAL A 72 -7.30 -12.27 14.27
CA VAL A 72 -8.75 -12.32 14.59
C VAL A 72 -9.04 -11.46 15.83
N GLY A 73 -8.15 -11.45 16.82
CA GLY A 73 -8.25 -10.60 18.03
C GLY A 73 -8.18 -9.09 17.74
N LEU A 74 -7.66 -8.68 16.59
CA LEU A 74 -7.66 -7.29 16.15
C LEU A 74 -9.01 -6.84 15.55
N ALA A 75 -9.88 -7.76 15.18
CA ALA A 75 -11.13 -7.45 14.49
C ALA A 75 -12.08 -6.61 15.36
N GLY A 76 -12.60 -5.52 14.78
CA GLY A 76 -13.51 -4.60 15.46
C GLY A 76 -12.83 -3.55 16.34
N ASN A 77 -11.50 -3.49 16.36
CA ASN A 77 -10.78 -2.45 17.05
C ASN A 77 -10.70 -1.18 16.20
N ALA A 78 -11.29 -0.10 16.67
CA ALA A 78 -11.36 1.17 15.93
C ALA A 78 -9.96 1.74 15.58
N TRP A 79 -8.96 1.58 16.45
CA TRP A 79 -7.60 2.06 16.15
C TRP A 79 -6.96 1.30 14.97
N VAL A 80 -7.28 0.02 14.80
CA VAL A 80 -6.83 -0.80 13.65
C VAL A 80 -7.45 -0.28 12.36
N ASP A 81 -8.76 0.01 12.39
CA ASP A 81 -9.48 0.60 11.26
C ASP A 81 -8.89 1.94 10.85
N TRP A 82 -8.64 2.84 11.81
CA TRP A 82 -8.03 4.13 11.52
C TRP A 82 -6.60 3.99 10.96
N LEU A 83 -5.77 3.15 11.55
CA LEU A 83 -4.40 2.93 11.10
C LEU A 83 -4.37 2.38 9.67
N PHE A 84 -5.23 1.40 9.40
CA PHE A 84 -5.36 0.79 8.07
C PHE A 84 -5.83 1.81 7.03
N MET A 85 -6.88 2.57 7.31
CA MET A 85 -7.45 3.55 6.40
C MET A 85 -6.48 4.72 6.13
N LEU A 86 -5.83 5.25 7.16
CA LEU A 86 -4.79 6.26 7.01
C LEU A 86 -3.59 5.75 6.23
N GLY A 87 -3.24 4.48 6.44
CA GLY A 87 -2.20 3.79 5.66
C GLY A 87 -2.56 3.75 4.17
N LEU A 88 -3.74 3.24 3.82
CA LEU A 88 -4.21 3.17 2.43
C LEU A 88 -4.21 4.55 1.76
N LEU A 89 -4.78 5.56 2.44
CA LEU A 89 -4.84 6.92 1.92
C LEU A 89 -3.45 7.52 1.74
N GLY A 90 -2.62 7.47 2.78
CA GLY A 90 -1.29 8.07 2.77
C GLY A 90 -0.35 7.45 1.74
N ILE A 91 -0.31 6.11 1.67
CA ILE A 91 0.48 5.38 0.68
C ILE A 91 -0.02 5.72 -0.73
N GLY A 92 -1.33 5.64 -0.96
CA GLY A 92 -1.92 5.90 -2.27
C GLY A 92 -1.64 7.32 -2.77
N VAL A 93 -1.88 8.34 -1.94
CA VAL A 93 -1.60 9.76 -2.28
C VAL A 93 -0.10 9.97 -2.55
N ALA A 94 0.77 9.46 -1.69
CA ALA A 94 2.22 9.59 -1.84
C ALA A 94 2.71 8.99 -3.17
N LEU A 95 2.22 7.80 -3.52
CA LEU A 95 2.56 7.12 -4.77
C LEU A 95 2.01 7.87 -5.99
N VAL A 96 0.75 8.29 -6.00
CA VAL A 96 0.17 9.01 -7.14
C VAL A 96 0.89 10.33 -7.37
N LEU A 97 1.07 11.14 -6.33
CA LEU A 97 1.75 12.44 -6.44
C LEU A 97 3.28 12.31 -6.60
N GLY A 98 3.86 11.19 -6.22
CA GLY A 98 5.31 10.96 -6.25
C GLY A 98 6.07 11.78 -5.22
N ILE A 99 5.49 11.97 -4.02
CA ILE A 99 6.07 12.67 -2.87
C ILE A 99 6.21 11.69 -1.70
N GLY A 100 7.30 11.78 -0.93
CA GLY A 100 7.53 10.89 0.22
C GLY A 100 7.49 9.39 -0.16
N VAL A 101 7.89 9.04 -1.38
CA VAL A 101 7.69 7.68 -1.93
C VAL A 101 8.45 6.62 -1.13
N ARG A 102 9.59 6.95 -0.53
CA ARG A 102 10.34 6.01 0.34
C ARG A 102 9.56 5.68 1.61
N LEU A 103 8.93 6.68 2.22
CA LEU A 103 8.08 6.48 3.38
C LEU A 103 6.85 5.63 3.01
N ALA A 104 6.23 5.93 1.87
CA ALA A 104 5.11 5.15 1.35
C ALA A 104 5.52 3.70 1.04
N ALA A 105 6.72 3.47 0.49
CA ALA A 105 7.23 2.13 0.25
C ALA A 105 7.44 1.36 1.55
N PHE A 106 8.00 1.99 2.57
CA PHE A 106 8.16 1.37 3.88
C PHE A 106 6.80 1.03 4.52
N ALA A 107 5.90 2.01 4.62
CA ALA A 107 4.57 1.81 5.22
C ALA A 107 3.74 0.76 4.45
N GLY A 108 3.79 0.82 3.10
CA GLY A 108 3.11 -0.15 2.24
C GLY A 108 3.69 -1.55 2.37
N THR A 109 5.02 -1.68 2.49
CA THR A 109 5.66 -2.97 2.75
C THR A 109 5.21 -3.57 4.08
N VAL A 110 5.14 -2.77 5.15
CA VAL A 110 4.66 -3.23 6.45
C VAL A 110 3.20 -3.70 6.35
N LEU A 111 2.33 -2.91 5.72
CA LEU A 111 0.93 -3.24 5.53
C LEU A 111 0.76 -4.54 4.73
N LEU A 112 1.43 -4.65 3.58
CA LEU A 112 1.36 -5.83 2.71
C LEU A 112 1.96 -7.07 3.39
N PHE A 113 3.05 -6.90 4.15
CA PHE A 113 3.64 -7.99 4.91
C PHE A 113 2.71 -8.52 6.01
N MET A 114 1.98 -7.64 6.71
CA MET A 114 0.96 -8.05 7.68
C MET A 114 -0.17 -8.83 7.01
N MET A 115 -0.62 -8.39 5.81
CA MET A 115 -1.63 -9.13 5.06
C MET A 115 -1.12 -10.49 4.60
N TRP A 116 0.10 -10.56 4.08
CA TRP A 116 0.76 -11.83 3.73
C TRP A 116 0.86 -12.77 4.94
N ALA A 117 1.32 -12.26 6.09
CA ALA A 117 1.48 -13.06 7.31
C ALA A 117 0.14 -13.63 7.83
N ALA A 118 -0.96 -12.92 7.59
CA ALA A 118 -2.30 -13.40 7.92
C ALA A 118 -2.75 -14.56 7.02
N LEU A 119 -2.21 -14.67 5.81
CA LEU A 119 -2.61 -15.67 4.81
C LEU A 119 -1.73 -16.93 4.82
N VAL A 120 -0.57 -16.91 5.49
CA VAL A 120 0.33 -18.07 5.57
C VAL A 120 -0.31 -19.19 6.42
N PRO A 121 -0.27 -20.48 5.95
CA PRO A 121 0.28 -20.98 4.70
C PRO A 121 -0.55 -20.60 3.48
N LEU A 122 0.14 -20.18 2.41
CA LEU A 122 -0.53 -19.72 1.18
C LEU A 122 -1.07 -20.92 0.37
N GLU A 123 -2.20 -20.71 -0.32
CA GLU A 123 -2.86 -21.78 -1.08
C GLU A 123 -2.11 -22.18 -2.37
N ASN A 124 -1.58 -21.19 -3.09
CA ASN A 124 -1.07 -21.40 -4.45
C ASN A 124 0.46 -21.42 -4.55
N ASN A 125 1.18 -20.92 -3.54
CA ASN A 125 2.63 -20.86 -3.52
C ASN A 125 3.10 -20.85 -2.05
N PRO A 126 4.17 -21.59 -1.69
CA PRO A 126 4.57 -21.70 -0.29
C PRO A 126 5.05 -20.40 0.35
N LEU A 127 5.53 -19.41 -0.44
CA LEU A 127 6.21 -18.21 0.10
C LEU A 127 5.79 -16.89 -0.54
N ILE A 128 5.44 -16.88 -1.83
CA ILE A 128 5.28 -15.64 -2.59
C ILE A 128 3.88 -15.54 -3.14
N ASP A 129 3.20 -14.46 -2.78
CA ASP A 129 1.91 -14.03 -3.33
C ASP A 129 2.00 -12.60 -3.90
N ASP A 130 0.87 -12.04 -4.28
CA ASP A 130 0.76 -10.68 -4.80
C ASP A 130 1.18 -9.60 -3.77
N HIS A 131 0.99 -9.83 -2.46
CA HIS A 131 1.44 -8.89 -1.42
C HIS A 131 2.95 -8.72 -1.42
N ILE A 132 3.70 -9.83 -1.51
CA ILE A 132 5.16 -9.80 -1.59
C ILE A 132 5.63 -9.12 -2.88
N ILE A 133 4.98 -9.43 -4.03
CA ILE A 133 5.31 -8.79 -5.31
C ILE A 133 5.05 -7.28 -5.24
N TYR A 134 3.90 -6.84 -4.69
CA TYR A 134 3.62 -5.41 -4.55
C TYR A 134 4.61 -4.71 -3.61
N ALA A 135 5.01 -5.36 -2.52
CA ALA A 135 6.04 -4.83 -1.62
C ALA A 135 7.38 -4.63 -2.36
N MET A 136 7.80 -5.58 -3.20
CA MET A 136 9.01 -5.43 -4.02
C MET A 136 8.87 -4.29 -5.03
N VAL A 137 7.71 -4.19 -5.71
CA VAL A 137 7.44 -3.10 -6.67
C VAL A 137 7.47 -1.73 -6.00
N LEU A 138 6.95 -1.60 -4.77
CA LEU A 138 7.04 -0.35 -3.98
C LEU A 138 8.49 0.14 -3.85
N TRP A 139 9.44 -0.74 -3.59
CA TRP A 139 10.85 -0.37 -3.49
C TRP A 139 11.47 -0.06 -4.85
N VAL A 140 11.13 -0.80 -5.90
CA VAL A 140 11.58 -0.51 -7.26
C VAL A 140 11.17 0.90 -7.68
N VAL A 141 9.91 1.30 -7.45
CA VAL A 141 9.43 2.64 -7.80
C VAL A 141 9.98 3.72 -6.86
N ALA A 142 10.28 3.39 -5.60
CA ALA A 142 10.86 4.31 -4.63
C ALA A 142 12.30 4.70 -4.95
N PHE A 143 13.08 3.76 -5.52
CA PHE A 143 14.46 4.00 -5.94
C PHE A 143 14.59 4.46 -7.40
N GLY A 144 13.50 4.40 -8.16
CA GLY A 144 13.45 4.87 -9.54
C GLY A 144 13.53 6.39 -9.69
N ARG A 145 13.67 6.85 -10.95
CA ARG A 145 13.57 8.27 -11.27
C ARG A 145 12.15 8.78 -11.03
N ARG A 146 12.04 10.04 -10.65
CA ARG A 146 10.78 10.67 -10.25
C ARG A 146 10.07 11.34 -11.42
N GLU A 147 9.94 10.63 -12.53
CA GLU A 147 9.14 11.09 -13.67
C GLU A 147 7.67 11.21 -13.27
N LEU A 148 6.93 12.07 -13.94
CA LEU A 148 5.50 12.32 -13.71
C LEU A 148 5.15 12.51 -12.22
N SER A 149 5.90 13.37 -11.50
CA SER A 149 5.76 13.56 -10.05
C SER A 149 5.89 15.00 -9.62
N LEU A 150 5.39 15.31 -8.43
CA LEU A 150 5.60 16.58 -7.75
C LEU A 150 6.90 16.62 -6.93
N ALA A 151 7.83 15.68 -7.16
CA ALA A 151 9.04 15.54 -6.40
C ALA A 151 9.93 16.80 -6.42
N SER A 152 9.99 17.51 -7.55
CA SER A 152 10.75 18.75 -7.67
C SER A 152 10.23 19.87 -6.76
N TRP A 153 8.93 19.94 -6.56
CA TRP A 153 8.30 20.84 -5.60
C TRP A 153 8.52 20.35 -4.17
N TRP A 154 8.28 19.05 -3.92
CA TRP A 154 8.42 18.43 -2.60
C TRP A 154 9.81 18.62 -2.00
N LEU A 155 10.86 18.38 -2.78
CA LEU A 155 12.25 18.51 -2.34
C LEU A 155 12.69 19.96 -2.05
N LYS A 156 11.92 20.96 -2.48
CA LYS A 156 12.18 22.36 -2.14
C LYS A 156 11.66 22.76 -0.77
N GLN A 157 10.79 21.97 -0.16
CA GLN A 157 10.20 22.29 1.14
C GLN A 157 11.26 22.27 2.26
N PRO A 158 11.30 23.29 3.15
CA PRO A 158 12.32 23.37 4.20
C PRO A 158 12.36 22.17 5.15
N SER A 159 11.18 21.64 5.49
CA SER A 159 11.03 20.45 6.35
C SER A 159 11.60 19.20 5.68
N VAL A 160 11.40 19.05 4.37
CA VAL A 160 11.87 17.89 3.59
C VAL A 160 13.36 17.92 3.38
N LYS A 161 13.94 19.11 3.11
CA LYS A 161 15.40 19.28 2.94
C LYS A 161 16.21 18.79 4.13
N LYS A 162 15.66 18.94 5.34
CA LYS A 162 16.31 18.54 6.60
C LYS A 162 16.20 17.05 6.89
N GLN A 163 15.36 16.29 6.15
CA GLN A 163 15.02 14.92 6.46
C GLN A 163 15.12 14.01 5.21
N PRO A 164 16.29 13.42 4.95
CA PRO A 164 16.54 12.62 3.75
C PRO A 164 15.61 11.41 3.57
N TRP A 165 15.02 10.91 4.63
CA TRP A 165 14.07 9.79 4.57
C TRP A 165 12.70 10.16 3.95
N LEU A 166 12.42 11.46 3.83
CA LEU A 166 11.23 11.99 3.15
C LEU A 166 11.42 12.15 1.62
N TRP A 167 12.61 11.80 1.13
CA TRP A 167 12.94 11.99 -0.29
C TRP A 167 12.45 10.83 -1.16
#